data_8ec7a8a8cd65305baafd99f5770121e9
#
_entry.id   8ec7a8a8cd65305baafd99f5770121e9
#
_cell.length_a   1.000
_cell.length_b   1.000
_cell.length_c   1.000
_cell.angle_alpha   90.00
_cell.angle_beta   90.00
_cell.angle_gamma   90.00
#
_symmetry.space_group_name_H-M   'P 1'
#
loop_
_entity.id
_entity.type
_entity.pdbx_description
1 polymer ?
#
loop_
_entity_poly.entity_id
_entity_poly.type
_entity_poly.pdbx_seq_one_letter_code
_entity_poly.pdbx_strand_id
1 'polypeptide(L)'
;ILIPVANPETIEDLVNLALVIKDAKQKNALVALNVINDNNSSEKKEQQGKRNLEKAAMIAAAADVPVTMVSRYDLNIASGIIHTIKEYEATDVVIGLHRKANIVDSFFGHLAESLLKGTHREVMIAKFLMPVNTLRRINIAVPPKAEYESGFSKWVEHFCRMGSILGCRVHFFANERTLMRLQQLVKKRHAGTPTEFSILEEWEDLLLLTGQVNYDHLLVVVSARRGSISYDTSFERLPAQLGKYFSNNSLIIIYPDQFGEPQEIVSFSDPRGHNESQHYEKVGKWFYKWLKKN
;
A
#
# COMPACT_ATOMS: atom_id res chain seq x y z
N ILE A 1 5.54 9.80 -0.06
CA ILE A 1 5.16 8.75 -1.05
C ILE A 1 6.14 8.79 -2.21
N LEU A 2 6.73 7.65 -2.56
CA LEU A 2 7.64 7.48 -3.69
C LEU A 2 6.88 6.91 -4.90
N ILE A 3 7.07 7.52 -6.07
CA ILE A 3 6.40 7.16 -7.32
C ILE A 3 7.46 6.94 -8.41
N PRO A 4 7.83 5.69 -8.75
CA PRO A 4 8.64 5.41 -9.92
C PRO A 4 7.89 5.73 -11.22
N VAL A 5 8.45 6.59 -12.08
CA VAL A 5 7.78 7.15 -13.27
C VAL A 5 8.43 6.66 -14.58
N ALA A 6 8.59 5.35 -14.70
CA ALA A 6 9.22 4.75 -15.88
C ALA A 6 8.34 4.78 -17.14
N ASN A 7 7.02 4.58 -16.99
CA ASN A 7 6.06 4.49 -18.10
C ASN A 7 5.17 5.73 -18.17
N PRO A 8 5.22 6.53 -19.26
CA PRO A 8 4.44 7.76 -19.40
C PRO A 8 2.93 7.55 -19.37
N GLU A 9 2.42 6.34 -19.71
CA GLU A 9 0.98 6.03 -19.70
C GLU A 9 0.39 5.88 -18.29
N THR A 10 1.22 5.53 -17.30
CA THR A 10 0.77 5.28 -15.93
C THR A 10 0.97 6.46 -14.98
N ILE A 11 1.73 7.48 -15.39
CA ILE A 11 2.14 8.58 -14.50
C ILE A 11 0.93 9.30 -13.92
N GLU A 12 -0.07 9.61 -14.74
CA GLU A 12 -1.25 10.34 -14.32
C GLU A 12 -2.03 9.58 -13.25
N ASP A 13 -2.28 8.30 -13.49
CA ASP A 13 -3.01 7.44 -12.54
C ASP A 13 -2.24 7.29 -11.22
N LEU A 14 -0.90 7.14 -11.28
CA LEU A 14 -0.07 6.98 -10.08
C LEU A 14 0.03 8.26 -9.25
N VAL A 15 0.20 9.40 -9.90
CA VAL A 15 0.23 10.69 -9.20
C VAL A 15 -1.14 10.97 -8.58
N ASN A 16 -2.23 10.75 -9.31
CA ASN A 16 -3.58 10.92 -8.78
C ASN A 16 -3.85 9.95 -7.60
N LEU A 17 -3.42 8.68 -7.70
CA LEU A 17 -3.50 7.77 -6.57
C LEU A 17 -2.73 8.30 -5.36
N ALA A 18 -1.48 8.74 -5.56
CA ALA A 18 -0.67 9.28 -4.49
C ALA A 18 -1.31 10.53 -3.84
N LEU A 19 -1.93 11.39 -4.63
CA LEU A 19 -2.62 12.60 -4.15
C LEU A 19 -3.84 12.24 -3.27
N VAL A 20 -4.65 11.26 -3.67
CA VAL A 20 -5.86 10.89 -2.92
C VAL A 20 -5.59 10.05 -1.67
N ILE A 21 -4.45 9.35 -1.60
CA ILE A 21 -4.05 8.62 -0.39
C ILE A 21 -3.20 9.46 0.56
N LYS A 22 -2.53 10.52 0.06
CA LYS A 22 -1.68 11.40 0.86
C LYS A 22 -2.46 12.10 1.96
N ASP A 23 -1.91 12.12 3.18
CA ASP A 23 -2.48 12.93 4.24
C ASP A 23 -2.19 14.42 3.98
N ALA A 24 -3.24 15.23 3.84
CA ALA A 24 -3.12 16.67 3.64
C ALA A 24 -2.40 17.40 4.80
N LYS A 25 -2.41 16.80 6.00
CA LYS A 25 -1.69 17.34 7.16
C LYS A 25 -0.16 17.15 7.05
N GLN A 26 0.27 16.16 6.29
CA GLN A 26 1.69 15.93 6.04
C GLN A 26 2.18 16.81 4.90
N LYS A 27 3.02 17.78 5.24
CA LYS A 27 3.60 18.75 4.27
C LYS A 27 4.70 18.13 3.38
N ASN A 28 5.06 16.86 3.57
CA ASN A 28 6.11 16.21 2.81
C ASN A 28 5.75 16.15 1.32
N ALA A 29 6.72 16.48 0.48
CA ALA A 29 6.58 16.38 -0.97
C ALA A 29 6.38 14.93 -1.42
N LEU A 30 5.74 14.74 -2.57
CA LEU A 30 5.82 13.48 -3.29
C LEU A 30 7.22 13.36 -3.89
N VAL A 31 7.73 12.13 -4.03
CA VAL A 31 9.01 11.87 -4.68
C VAL A 31 8.74 11.14 -5.99
N ALA A 32 8.94 11.79 -7.12
CA ALA A 32 8.91 11.16 -8.43
C ALA A 32 10.31 10.67 -8.78
N LEU A 33 10.44 9.39 -9.11
CA LEU A 33 11.73 8.73 -9.35
C LEU A 33 11.81 8.18 -10.77
N ASN A 34 12.86 8.55 -11.50
CA ASN A 34 13.29 7.87 -12.71
C ASN A 34 14.60 7.11 -12.41
N VAL A 35 14.58 5.79 -12.54
CA VAL A 35 15.79 4.97 -12.40
C VAL A 35 16.39 4.70 -13.78
N ILE A 36 17.65 5.04 -13.95
CA ILE A 36 18.44 4.79 -15.16
C ILE A 36 19.36 3.59 -14.88
N ASN A 37 19.21 2.53 -15.66
CA ASN A 37 20.10 1.37 -15.53
C ASN A 37 21.43 1.67 -16.21
N ASP A 38 22.54 1.59 -15.46
CA ASP A 38 23.90 1.90 -15.94
C ASP A 38 24.29 1.11 -17.18
N ASN A 39 23.84 -0.14 -17.29
CA ASN A 39 24.19 -1.02 -18.40
C ASN A 39 23.39 -0.77 -19.68
N ASN A 40 22.35 0.06 -19.64
CA ASN A 40 21.41 0.26 -20.75
C ASN A 40 20.91 1.72 -20.84
N SER A 41 21.77 2.67 -20.47
CA SER A 41 21.48 4.10 -20.62
C SER A 41 21.60 4.52 -22.09
N SER A 42 20.72 5.40 -22.54
CA SER A 42 20.82 6.11 -23.82
C SER A 42 20.24 7.50 -23.63
N GLU A 43 20.73 8.48 -24.39
CA GLU A 43 20.22 9.85 -24.33
C GLU A 43 18.70 9.92 -24.48
N LYS A 44 18.11 9.09 -25.35
CA LYS A 44 16.66 9.03 -25.53
C LYS A 44 15.93 8.60 -24.25
N LYS A 45 16.46 7.61 -23.52
CA LYS A 45 15.87 7.14 -22.25
C LYS A 45 16.00 8.20 -21.16
N GLU A 46 17.12 8.88 -21.09
CA GLU A 46 17.33 9.96 -20.13
C GLU A 46 16.40 11.13 -20.40
N GLN A 47 16.26 11.57 -21.66
CA GLN A 47 15.31 12.61 -22.05
C GLN A 47 13.85 12.19 -21.75
N GLN A 48 13.51 10.93 -22.02
CA GLN A 48 12.19 10.41 -21.67
C GLN A 48 11.96 10.41 -20.16
N GLY A 49 12.94 9.98 -19.38
CA GLY A 49 12.90 10.02 -17.92
C GLY A 49 12.67 11.44 -17.38
N LYS A 50 13.38 12.43 -17.93
CA LYS A 50 13.19 13.85 -17.56
C LYS A 50 11.76 14.33 -17.86
N ARG A 51 11.23 14.04 -19.06
CA ARG A 51 9.84 14.37 -19.44
C ARG A 51 8.83 13.69 -18.51
N ASN A 52 9.07 12.46 -18.10
CA ASN A 52 8.21 11.73 -17.16
C ASN A 52 8.18 12.40 -15.79
N LEU A 53 9.33 12.83 -15.28
CA LEU A 53 9.44 13.58 -14.02
C LEU A 53 8.72 14.92 -14.10
N GLU A 54 8.92 15.67 -15.17
CA GLU A 54 8.23 16.96 -15.43
C GLU A 54 6.71 16.76 -15.51
N LYS A 55 6.24 15.71 -16.19
CA LYS A 55 4.81 15.37 -16.26
C LYS A 55 4.24 15.08 -14.86
N ALA A 56 4.94 14.29 -14.04
CA ALA A 56 4.50 14.00 -12.67
C ALA A 56 4.41 15.26 -11.82
N ALA A 57 5.41 16.15 -11.92
CA ALA A 57 5.43 17.42 -11.21
C ALA A 57 4.28 18.35 -11.64
N MET A 58 3.99 18.43 -12.95
CA MET A 58 2.85 19.22 -13.47
C MET A 58 1.51 18.75 -12.94
N ILE A 59 1.27 17.43 -12.90
CA ILE A 59 0.01 16.87 -12.40
C ILE A 59 -0.16 17.18 -10.92
N ALA A 60 0.88 16.99 -10.11
CA ALA A 60 0.82 17.26 -8.68
C ALA A 60 0.71 18.77 -8.37
N ALA A 61 1.35 19.63 -9.17
CA ALA A 61 1.24 21.08 -9.03
C ALA A 61 -0.20 21.59 -9.26
N ALA A 62 -0.98 20.92 -10.10
CA ALA A 62 -2.40 21.23 -10.28
C ALA A 62 -3.25 20.97 -9.01
N ALA A 63 -2.72 20.21 -8.06
CA ALA A 63 -3.31 19.96 -6.75
C ALA A 63 -2.55 20.66 -5.59
N ASP A 64 -1.70 21.64 -5.90
CA ASP A 64 -0.85 22.36 -4.94
C ASP A 64 0.07 21.46 -4.09
N VAL A 65 0.45 20.29 -4.61
CA VAL A 65 1.34 19.34 -3.93
C VAL A 65 2.75 19.41 -4.54
N PRO A 66 3.79 19.73 -3.75
CA PRO A 66 5.16 19.77 -4.24
C PRO A 66 5.67 18.36 -4.58
N VAL A 67 6.50 18.25 -5.62
CA VAL A 67 7.16 17.02 -6.05
C VAL A 67 8.66 17.21 -6.07
N THR A 68 9.38 16.35 -5.40
CA THR A 68 10.83 16.20 -5.56
C THR A 68 11.09 15.27 -6.75
N MET A 69 11.72 15.81 -7.80
CA MET A 69 12.10 15.05 -8.98
C MET A 69 13.49 14.43 -8.79
N VAL A 70 13.57 13.11 -8.86
CA VAL A 70 14.81 12.35 -8.68
C VAL A 70 15.12 11.55 -9.92
N SER A 71 16.30 11.75 -10.49
CA SER A 71 16.87 10.87 -11.52
C SER A 71 18.08 10.16 -10.91
N ARG A 72 18.06 8.83 -10.91
CA ARG A 72 19.08 8.00 -10.25
C ARG A 72 19.64 6.96 -11.20
N TYR A 73 20.95 6.89 -11.27
CA TYR A 73 21.66 5.76 -11.87
C TYR A 73 21.80 4.64 -10.85
N ASP A 74 21.44 3.43 -11.23
CA ASP A 74 21.58 2.26 -10.36
C ASP A 74 21.70 0.97 -11.17
N LEU A 75 22.15 -0.12 -10.52
CA LEU A 75 22.35 -1.43 -11.15
C LEU A 75 21.06 -2.00 -11.73
N ASN A 76 19.94 -1.77 -11.07
CA ASN A 76 18.61 -2.18 -11.51
C ASN A 76 17.52 -1.30 -10.88
N ILE A 77 16.30 -1.41 -11.39
CA ILE A 77 15.17 -0.59 -10.97
C ILE A 77 14.83 -0.80 -9.48
N ALA A 78 14.86 -2.06 -9.00
CA ALA A 78 14.53 -2.35 -7.59
C ALA A 78 15.53 -1.70 -6.63
N SER A 79 16.82 -1.80 -6.91
CA SER A 79 17.88 -1.18 -6.11
C SER A 79 17.71 0.34 -6.06
N GLY A 80 17.48 0.97 -7.22
CA GLY A 80 17.24 2.41 -7.29
C GLY A 80 16.04 2.87 -6.46
N ILE A 81 14.95 2.12 -6.48
CA ILE A 81 13.78 2.40 -5.64
C ILE A 81 14.13 2.24 -4.16
N ILE A 82 14.79 1.14 -3.77
CA ILE A 82 15.15 0.85 -2.37
C ILE A 82 16.10 1.92 -1.81
N HIS A 83 17.10 2.34 -2.59
CA HIS A 83 18.02 3.41 -2.18
C HIS A 83 17.28 4.75 -2.01
N THR A 84 16.36 5.05 -2.92
CA THR A 84 15.57 6.29 -2.85
C THR A 84 14.58 6.27 -1.66
N ILE A 85 13.99 5.11 -1.33
CA ILE A 85 13.17 4.96 -0.11
C ILE A 85 13.97 5.38 1.13
N LYS A 86 15.22 4.91 1.23
CA LYS A 86 16.09 5.19 2.39
C LYS A 86 16.54 6.66 2.43
N GLU A 87 16.92 7.20 1.28
CA GLU A 87 17.43 8.58 1.16
C GLU A 87 16.37 9.64 1.45
N TYR A 88 15.14 9.42 0.96
CA TYR A 88 14.03 10.36 1.14
C TYR A 88 13.06 9.95 2.25
N GLU A 89 13.39 8.93 3.03
CA GLU A 89 12.56 8.40 4.13
C GLU A 89 11.12 8.12 3.69
N ALA A 90 10.95 7.63 2.44
CA ALA A 90 9.63 7.36 1.92
C ALA A 90 8.93 6.25 2.71
N THR A 91 7.71 6.50 3.13
CA THR A 91 6.89 5.57 3.91
C THR A 91 6.03 4.67 3.03
N ASP A 92 5.76 5.11 1.81
CA ASP A 92 4.90 4.44 0.85
C ASP A 92 5.52 4.45 -0.53
N VAL A 93 5.35 3.36 -1.26
CA VAL A 93 5.79 3.23 -2.65
C VAL A 93 4.59 2.84 -3.51
N VAL A 94 4.35 3.60 -4.57
CA VAL A 94 3.25 3.35 -5.51
C VAL A 94 3.83 3.03 -6.89
N ILE A 95 3.67 1.78 -7.34
CA ILE A 95 4.22 1.28 -8.61
C ILE A 95 3.09 1.05 -9.58
N GLY A 96 3.24 1.57 -10.80
CA GLY A 96 2.28 1.39 -11.88
C GLY A 96 2.63 0.23 -12.80
N LEU A 97 1.61 -0.50 -13.20
CA LEU A 97 1.70 -1.51 -14.22
C LEU A 97 1.06 -1.00 -15.52
N HIS A 98 1.66 -1.38 -16.63
CA HIS A 98 1.08 -1.12 -17.94
C HIS A 98 -0.30 -1.76 -18.06
N ARG A 99 -1.26 -1.06 -18.70
CA ARG A 99 -2.65 -1.54 -18.85
C ARG A 99 -2.74 -2.92 -19.51
N LYS A 100 -1.85 -3.20 -20.48
CA LYS A 100 -1.76 -4.47 -21.20
C LYS A 100 -0.81 -5.49 -20.55
N ALA A 101 -0.22 -5.17 -19.40
CA ALA A 101 0.71 -6.07 -18.75
C ALA A 101 0.00 -7.34 -18.26
N ASN A 102 0.69 -8.46 -18.38
CA ASN A 102 0.25 -9.69 -17.74
C ASN A 102 0.30 -9.51 -16.21
N ILE A 103 -0.83 -9.74 -15.56
CA ILE A 103 -0.95 -9.57 -14.10
C ILE A 103 0.06 -10.45 -13.38
N VAL A 104 0.23 -11.69 -13.78
CA VAL A 104 1.14 -12.65 -13.13
C VAL A 104 2.57 -12.14 -13.14
N ASP A 105 3.09 -11.78 -14.31
CA ASP A 105 4.49 -11.37 -14.47
C ASP A 105 4.76 -9.98 -13.86
N SER A 106 3.72 -9.14 -13.81
CA SER A 106 3.87 -7.74 -13.42
C SER A 106 3.70 -7.50 -11.93
N PHE A 107 2.70 -8.13 -11.29
CA PHE A 107 2.46 -7.96 -9.85
C PHE A 107 3.38 -8.83 -8.98
N PHE A 108 3.80 -9.98 -9.52
CA PHE A 108 4.52 -11.00 -8.78
C PHE A 108 5.87 -11.34 -9.41
N GLY A 109 6.29 -10.56 -10.43
CA GLY A 109 7.56 -10.75 -11.09
C GLY A 109 8.76 -10.27 -10.28
N HIS A 110 9.95 -10.43 -10.85
CA HIS A 110 11.23 -10.16 -10.22
C HIS A 110 11.35 -8.77 -9.56
N LEU A 111 10.75 -7.72 -10.16
CA LEU A 111 10.77 -6.37 -9.59
C LEU A 111 10.03 -6.34 -8.24
N ALA A 112 8.79 -6.86 -8.21
CA ALA A 112 7.99 -6.88 -6.99
C ALA A 112 8.67 -7.72 -5.89
N GLU A 113 9.17 -8.91 -6.24
CA GLU A 113 9.90 -9.77 -5.31
C GLU A 113 11.15 -9.09 -4.73
N SER A 114 11.95 -8.46 -5.57
CA SER A 114 13.16 -7.76 -5.14
C SER A 114 12.84 -6.57 -4.23
N LEU A 115 11.79 -5.82 -4.54
CA LEU A 115 11.33 -4.73 -3.68
C LEU A 115 10.84 -5.23 -2.32
N LEU A 116 10.00 -6.27 -2.30
CA LEU A 116 9.45 -6.82 -1.06
C LEU A 116 10.53 -7.44 -0.16
N LYS A 117 11.62 -7.94 -0.74
CA LYS A 117 12.81 -8.38 0.02
C LYS A 117 13.66 -7.21 0.52
N GLY A 118 13.69 -6.10 -0.21
CA GLY A 118 14.57 -4.95 0.07
C GLY A 118 13.95 -3.84 0.90
N THR A 119 12.62 -3.82 1.09
CA THR A 119 11.94 -2.82 1.91
C THR A 119 10.78 -3.43 2.71
N HIS A 120 10.60 -2.91 3.92
CA HIS A 120 9.46 -3.23 4.78
C HIS A 120 8.39 -2.13 4.78
N ARG A 121 8.59 -1.08 3.96
CA ARG A 121 7.61 -0.01 3.78
C ARG A 121 6.39 -0.50 3.02
N GLU A 122 5.31 0.26 3.09
CA GLU A 122 4.11 -0.04 2.33
C GLU A 122 4.39 0.00 0.83
N VAL A 123 3.99 -1.05 0.11
CA VAL A 123 4.13 -1.13 -1.34
C VAL A 123 2.75 -1.36 -1.96
N MET A 124 2.33 -0.43 -2.80
CA MET A 124 1.14 -0.54 -3.63
C MET A 124 1.56 -0.78 -5.07
N ILE A 125 1.06 -1.86 -5.66
CA ILE A 125 1.25 -2.15 -7.09
C ILE A 125 -0.11 -1.97 -7.75
N ALA A 126 -0.22 -0.99 -8.65
CA ALA A 126 -1.49 -0.53 -9.19
C ALA A 126 -1.57 -0.71 -10.71
N LYS A 127 -2.72 -1.18 -11.18
CA LYS A 127 -3.12 -1.22 -12.58
C LYS A 127 -4.46 -0.51 -12.71
N PHE A 128 -4.51 0.58 -13.47
CA PHE A 128 -5.75 1.30 -13.74
C PHE A 128 -6.15 1.12 -15.20
N LEU A 129 -7.40 0.73 -15.43
CA LEU A 129 -8.00 0.64 -16.77
C LEU A 129 -8.80 1.88 -17.11
N MET A 130 -9.11 2.70 -16.11
CA MET A 130 -9.80 3.98 -16.20
C MET A 130 -9.16 4.98 -15.22
N PRO A 131 -9.36 6.28 -15.43
CA PRO A 131 -8.81 7.30 -14.54
C PRO A 131 -9.28 7.12 -13.09
N VAL A 132 -8.38 7.33 -12.12
CA VAL A 132 -8.65 7.16 -10.68
C VAL A 132 -9.87 7.96 -10.21
N ASN A 133 -10.06 9.16 -10.74
CA ASN A 133 -11.16 10.07 -10.37
C ASN A 133 -12.54 9.67 -10.95
N THR A 134 -12.60 8.62 -11.77
CA THR A 134 -13.86 8.10 -12.33
C THR A 134 -14.37 6.84 -11.62
N LEU A 135 -13.61 6.34 -10.65
CA LEU A 135 -13.97 5.18 -9.85
C LEU A 135 -15.21 5.46 -9.00
N ARG A 136 -16.12 4.50 -8.92
CA ARG A 136 -17.39 4.62 -8.17
C ARG A 136 -17.42 3.82 -6.89
N ARG A 137 -16.60 2.80 -6.79
CA ARG A 137 -16.52 1.92 -5.62
C ARG A 137 -15.11 1.37 -5.46
N ILE A 138 -14.68 1.22 -4.21
CA ILE A 138 -13.43 0.57 -3.83
C ILE A 138 -13.80 -0.70 -3.08
N ASN A 139 -13.55 -1.86 -3.66
CA ASN A 139 -13.77 -3.17 -3.03
C ASN A 139 -12.43 -3.67 -2.50
N ILE A 140 -12.36 -3.96 -1.21
CA ILE A 140 -11.10 -4.32 -0.52
C ILE A 140 -11.24 -5.72 0.06
N ALA A 141 -10.51 -6.68 -0.50
CA ALA A 141 -10.38 -8.02 0.05
C ALA A 141 -9.25 -8.04 1.09
N VAL A 142 -9.57 -8.44 2.30
CA VAL A 142 -8.67 -8.41 3.45
C VAL A 142 -8.48 -9.81 4.00
N PRO A 143 -7.25 -10.31 4.08
CA PRO A 143 -6.98 -11.65 4.59
C PRO A 143 -7.23 -11.76 6.09
N PRO A 144 -7.47 -12.98 6.60
CA PRO A 144 -7.53 -13.24 8.02
C PRO A 144 -6.27 -12.76 8.74
N LYS A 145 -6.41 -12.27 9.97
CA LYS A 145 -5.33 -11.77 10.82
C LYS A 145 -4.64 -10.49 10.34
N ALA A 146 -5.13 -9.83 9.28
CA ALA A 146 -4.58 -8.55 8.82
C ALA A 146 -4.61 -7.47 9.91
N GLU A 147 -5.56 -7.54 10.84
CA GLU A 147 -5.70 -6.62 11.99
C GLU A 147 -4.52 -6.66 12.96
N TYR A 148 -3.65 -7.66 12.87
CA TYR A 148 -2.44 -7.78 13.69
C TYR A 148 -1.18 -7.27 12.99
N GLU A 149 -1.26 -6.90 11.72
CA GLU A 149 -0.14 -6.30 11.00
C GLU A 149 0.05 -4.84 11.43
N SER A 150 1.31 -4.42 11.63
CA SER A 150 1.63 -3.05 12.06
C SER A 150 1.10 -1.98 11.09
N GLY A 151 1.07 -2.27 9.79
CA GLY A 151 0.54 -1.35 8.78
C GLY A 151 -0.98 -1.33 8.63
N PHE A 152 -1.74 -2.09 9.44
CA PHE A 152 -3.19 -2.25 9.28
C PHE A 152 -3.97 -0.94 9.23
N SER A 153 -3.79 -0.06 10.21
CA SER A 153 -4.54 1.20 10.24
C SER A 153 -4.12 2.15 9.13
N LYS A 154 -2.86 2.11 8.73
CA LYS A 154 -2.31 3.00 7.72
C LYS A 154 -2.98 2.78 6.36
N TRP A 155 -3.02 1.54 5.86
CA TRP A 155 -3.69 1.27 4.60
C TRP A 155 -5.21 1.46 4.67
N VAL A 156 -5.86 1.17 5.81
CA VAL A 156 -7.29 1.49 6.01
C VAL A 156 -7.52 2.99 5.87
N GLU A 157 -6.68 3.82 6.50
CA GLU A 157 -6.74 5.27 6.37
C GLU A 157 -6.57 5.74 4.92
N HIS A 158 -5.63 5.15 4.15
CA HIS A 158 -5.43 5.48 2.75
C HIS A 158 -6.70 5.27 1.93
N PHE A 159 -7.32 4.11 2.03
CA PHE A 159 -8.51 3.82 1.21
C PHE A 159 -9.77 4.52 1.72
N CYS A 160 -9.93 4.72 3.02
CA CYS A 160 -11.02 5.56 3.55
C CYS A 160 -10.89 7.01 3.08
N ARG A 161 -9.68 7.57 3.09
CA ARG A 161 -9.41 8.92 2.57
C ARG A 161 -9.68 9.00 1.07
N MET A 162 -9.20 8.01 0.30
CA MET A 162 -9.48 7.90 -1.12
C MET A 162 -10.98 7.85 -1.39
N GLY A 163 -11.75 7.03 -0.66
CA GLY A 163 -13.20 6.97 -0.77
C GLY A 163 -13.88 8.32 -0.47
N SER A 164 -13.42 9.01 0.57
CA SER A 164 -13.94 10.35 0.94
C SER A 164 -13.63 11.40 -0.12
N ILE A 165 -12.41 11.45 -0.64
CA ILE A 165 -11.99 12.44 -1.66
C ILE A 165 -12.70 12.21 -2.99
N LEU A 166 -12.82 10.94 -3.41
CA LEU A 166 -13.49 10.58 -4.67
C LEU A 166 -15.01 10.54 -4.56
N GLY A 167 -15.57 10.67 -3.35
CA GLY A 167 -17.01 10.52 -3.11
C GLY A 167 -17.54 9.11 -3.41
N CYS A 168 -16.67 8.10 -3.37
CA CYS A 168 -17.04 6.72 -3.66
C CYS A 168 -17.14 5.88 -2.38
N ARG A 169 -17.88 4.77 -2.48
CA ARG A 169 -18.09 3.85 -1.36
C ARG A 169 -16.91 2.89 -1.22
N VAL A 170 -16.47 2.66 0.01
CA VAL A 170 -15.45 1.67 0.35
C VAL A 170 -16.12 0.44 0.93
N HIS A 171 -15.93 -0.71 0.31
CA HIS A 171 -16.52 -1.98 0.72
C HIS A 171 -15.42 -2.95 1.14
N PHE A 172 -15.43 -3.34 2.42
CA PHE A 172 -14.47 -4.27 2.99
C PHE A 172 -15.05 -5.70 3.01
N PHE A 173 -14.25 -6.65 2.55
CA PHE A 173 -14.55 -8.08 2.56
C PHE A 173 -13.48 -8.77 3.42
N ALA A 174 -13.89 -9.38 4.52
CA ALA A 174 -13.00 -10.10 5.43
C ALA A 174 -13.80 -11.08 6.31
N ASN A 175 -13.09 -11.92 7.07
CA ASN A 175 -13.75 -12.73 8.08
C ASN A 175 -14.35 -11.86 9.20
N GLU A 176 -15.25 -12.43 9.97
CA GLU A 176 -16.02 -11.72 11.01
C GLU A 176 -15.10 -10.97 11.99
N ARG A 177 -14.01 -11.59 12.43
CA ARG A 177 -13.07 -11.00 13.39
C ARG A 177 -12.36 -9.77 12.84
N THR A 178 -11.84 -9.85 11.63
CA THR A 178 -11.17 -8.74 10.95
C THR A 178 -12.17 -7.62 10.65
N LEU A 179 -13.42 -7.97 10.25
CA LEU A 179 -14.48 -6.98 10.02
C LEU A 179 -14.82 -6.19 11.28
N MET A 180 -14.92 -6.82 12.43
CA MET A 180 -15.15 -6.11 13.71
C MET A 180 -14.06 -5.05 13.97
N ARG A 181 -12.80 -5.37 13.66
CA ARG A 181 -11.69 -4.44 13.82
C ARG A 181 -11.74 -3.30 12.81
N LEU A 182 -12.04 -3.61 11.55
CA LEU A 182 -12.24 -2.60 10.50
C LEU A 182 -13.35 -1.63 10.88
N GLN A 183 -14.51 -2.15 11.30
CA GLN A 183 -15.65 -1.32 11.74
C GLN A 183 -15.29 -0.40 12.90
N GLN A 184 -14.58 -0.91 13.92
CA GLN A 184 -14.13 -0.09 15.06
C GLN A 184 -13.18 1.02 14.60
N LEU A 185 -12.21 0.71 13.74
CA LEU A 185 -11.24 1.68 13.23
C LEU A 185 -11.92 2.76 12.38
N VAL A 186 -12.76 2.34 11.43
CA VAL A 186 -13.50 3.25 10.55
C VAL A 186 -14.43 4.15 11.34
N LYS A 187 -15.20 3.60 12.29
CA LYS A 187 -16.08 4.38 13.16
C LYS A 187 -15.32 5.42 13.98
N LYS A 188 -14.13 5.06 14.47
CA LYS A 188 -13.30 5.96 15.31
C LYS A 188 -12.65 7.09 14.51
N ARG A 189 -12.18 6.82 13.29
CA ARG A 189 -11.32 7.75 12.54
C ARG A 189 -11.92 8.27 11.23
N HIS A 190 -12.89 7.55 10.66
CA HIS A 190 -13.43 7.80 9.31
C HIS A 190 -14.95 7.72 9.25
N ALA A 191 -15.64 8.15 10.30
CA ALA A 191 -17.11 8.07 10.42
C ALA A 191 -17.89 8.74 9.27
N GLY A 192 -17.26 9.69 8.56
CA GLY A 192 -17.86 10.36 7.39
C GLY A 192 -17.66 9.64 6.06
N THR A 193 -16.86 8.58 6.00
CA THR A 193 -16.63 7.84 4.76
C THR A 193 -17.73 6.81 4.55
N PRO A 194 -18.41 6.78 3.38
CA PRO A 194 -19.40 5.75 3.09
C PRO A 194 -18.74 4.37 3.02
N THR A 195 -18.99 3.52 4.00
CA THR A 195 -18.38 2.19 4.09
C THR A 195 -19.42 1.08 4.17
N GLU A 196 -19.11 -0.05 3.57
CA GLU A 196 -19.84 -1.30 3.63
C GLU A 196 -18.92 -2.42 4.11
N PHE A 197 -19.51 -3.46 4.70
CA PHE A 197 -18.77 -4.60 5.25
C PHE A 197 -19.52 -5.88 4.89
N SER A 198 -18.82 -6.83 4.27
CA SER A 198 -19.36 -8.15 3.93
C SER A 198 -18.40 -9.25 4.38
N ILE A 199 -18.98 -10.35 4.80
CA ILE A 199 -18.23 -11.52 5.27
C ILE A 199 -17.59 -12.21 4.07
N LEU A 200 -16.30 -12.51 4.21
CA LEU A 200 -15.49 -13.39 3.37
C LEU A 200 -14.72 -14.30 4.34
N GLU A 201 -15.29 -15.45 4.65
CA GLU A 201 -14.74 -16.31 5.71
C GLU A 201 -13.41 -16.93 5.29
N GLU A 202 -13.36 -17.49 4.10
CA GLU A 202 -12.16 -18.14 3.58
C GLU A 202 -11.53 -17.27 2.48
N TRP A 203 -10.21 -17.22 2.46
CA TRP A 203 -9.49 -16.44 1.45
C TRP A 203 -9.70 -16.99 0.02
N GLU A 204 -9.95 -18.27 -0.09
CA GLU A 204 -10.29 -18.94 -1.34
C GLU A 204 -11.58 -18.42 -1.98
N ASP A 205 -12.48 -17.85 -1.19
CA ASP A 205 -13.74 -17.25 -1.62
C ASP A 205 -13.55 -15.88 -2.32
N LEU A 206 -12.31 -15.40 -2.45
CA LEU A 206 -11.98 -14.19 -3.21
C LEU A 206 -12.64 -14.17 -4.60
N LEU A 207 -12.80 -15.33 -5.23
CA LEU A 207 -13.42 -15.46 -6.55
C LEU A 207 -14.89 -15.09 -6.55
N LEU A 208 -15.60 -15.13 -5.43
CA LEU A 208 -16.99 -14.68 -5.32
C LEU A 208 -17.14 -13.19 -5.60
N LEU A 209 -16.04 -12.42 -5.43
CA LEU A 209 -16.02 -11.00 -5.75
C LEU A 209 -16.11 -10.70 -7.25
N THR A 210 -15.88 -11.68 -8.12
CA THR A 210 -16.02 -11.50 -9.59
C THR A 210 -17.40 -11.01 -9.99
N GLY A 211 -18.46 -11.46 -9.29
CA GLY A 211 -19.83 -10.99 -9.49
C GLY A 211 -20.15 -9.61 -8.88
N GLN A 212 -19.24 -9.04 -8.09
CA GLN A 212 -19.46 -7.79 -7.35
C GLN A 212 -18.57 -6.64 -7.84
N VAL A 213 -17.48 -6.96 -8.55
CA VAL A 213 -16.53 -5.96 -9.05
C VAL A 213 -16.84 -5.62 -10.50
N ASN A 214 -17.49 -4.47 -10.73
CA ASN A 214 -17.78 -3.95 -12.05
C ASN A 214 -16.56 -3.26 -12.67
N TYR A 215 -16.66 -2.88 -13.95
CA TYR A 215 -15.55 -2.22 -14.68
C TYR A 215 -15.15 -0.87 -14.09
N ASP A 216 -16.09 -0.15 -13.46
CA ASP A 216 -15.90 1.16 -12.82
C ASP A 216 -15.56 1.06 -11.33
N HIS A 217 -15.30 -0.16 -10.85
CA HIS A 217 -14.85 -0.42 -9.49
C HIS A 217 -13.32 -0.63 -9.45
N LEU A 218 -12.72 -0.25 -8.35
CA LEU A 218 -11.38 -0.65 -7.97
C LEU A 218 -11.44 -1.90 -7.09
N LEU A 219 -10.71 -2.94 -7.48
CA LEU A 219 -10.41 -4.05 -6.58
C LEU A 219 -9.09 -3.79 -5.86
N VAL A 220 -9.10 -3.83 -4.57
CA VAL A 220 -7.90 -3.80 -3.73
C VAL A 220 -7.75 -5.15 -3.06
N VAL A 221 -6.57 -5.74 -3.17
CA VAL A 221 -6.23 -6.99 -2.50
C VAL A 221 -5.14 -6.71 -1.49
N VAL A 222 -5.46 -6.87 -0.21
CA VAL A 222 -4.47 -6.78 0.85
C VAL A 222 -3.71 -8.10 0.88
N SER A 223 -2.43 -8.04 0.54
CA SER A 223 -1.52 -9.18 0.53
C SER A 223 -0.61 -9.15 1.75
N ALA A 224 0.16 -10.19 1.94
CA ALA A 224 1.09 -10.29 3.05
C ALA A 224 2.48 -10.73 2.58
N ARG A 225 3.52 -10.30 3.29
CA ARG A 225 4.88 -10.78 3.08
C ARG A 225 5.06 -12.16 3.71
N ARG A 226 5.91 -12.99 3.12
CA ARG A 226 6.28 -14.26 3.75
C ARG A 226 6.85 -13.99 5.16
N GLY A 227 6.34 -14.71 6.14
CA GLY A 227 6.74 -14.55 7.55
C GLY A 227 5.92 -13.53 8.35
N SER A 228 5.00 -12.78 7.73
CA SER A 228 4.05 -11.96 8.48
C SER A 228 2.87 -12.77 8.99
N ILE A 229 2.16 -12.25 9.99
CA ILE A 229 1.12 -13.00 10.72
C ILE A 229 -0.12 -13.30 9.87
N SER A 230 -0.41 -12.44 8.90
CA SER A 230 -1.52 -12.60 7.97
C SER A 230 -1.15 -13.37 6.70
N TYR A 231 0.10 -13.85 6.59
CA TYR A 231 0.52 -14.65 5.43
C TYR A 231 -0.16 -16.01 5.43
N ASP A 232 -0.71 -16.36 4.29
CA ASP A 232 -1.29 -17.67 4.00
C ASP A 232 -0.73 -18.24 2.71
N THR A 233 -0.60 -19.58 2.63
CA THR A 233 -0.06 -20.27 1.45
C THR A 233 -0.97 -20.14 0.23
N SER A 234 -2.26 -19.86 0.41
CA SER A 234 -3.21 -19.55 -0.67
C SER A 234 -2.82 -18.32 -1.48
N PHE A 235 -2.01 -17.39 -0.91
CA PHE A 235 -1.45 -16.25 -1.65
C PHE A 235 -0.58 -16.67 -2.83
N GLU A 236 -0.02 -17.87 -2.84
CA GLU A 236 0.75 -18.37 -3.98
C GLU A 236 -0.13 -18.59 -5.22
N ARG A 237 -1.45 -18.77 -5.03
CA ARG A 237 -2.44 -18.90 -6.12
C ARG A 237 -3.01 -17.57 -6.58
N LEU A 238 -2.84 -16.52 -5.78
CA LEU A 238 -3.39 -15.18 -6.04
C LEU A 238 -3.03 -14.64 -7.43
N PRO A 239 -1.79 -14.77 -7.93
CA PRO A 239 -1.41 -14.30 -9.26
C PRO A 239 -2.28 -14.91 -10.37
N ALA A 240 -2.42 -16.23 -10.36
CA ALA A 240 -3.20 -16.94 -11.36
C ALA A 240 -4.70 -16.60 -11.28
N GLN A 241 -5.25 -16.47 -10.07
CA GLN A 241 -6.64 -16.08 -9.84
C GLN A 241 -6.91 -14.66 -10.35
N LEU A 242 -6.09 -13.69 -9.98
CA LEU A 242 -6.25 -12.31 -10.43
C LEU A 242 -6.07 -12.18 -11.94
N GLY A 243 -5.08 -12.88 -12.52
CA GLY A 243 -4.85 -12.88 -13.97
C GLY A 243 -6.01 -13.45 -14.77
N LYS A 244 -6.65 -14.50 -14.26
CA LYS A 244 -7.75 -15.17 -14.93
C LYS A 244 -9.09 -14.43 -14.78
N TYR A 245 -9.40 -13.95 -13.58
CA TYR A 245 -10.75 -13.51 -13.23
C TYR A 245 -10.90 -11.98 -13.11
N PHE A 246 -9.81 -11.23 -12.90
CA PHE A 246 -9.84 -9.77 -12.69
C PHE A 246 -8.96 -9.01 -13.69
N SER A 247 -8.59 -9.64 -14.82
CA SER A 247 -7.75 -9.00 -15.85
C SER A 247 -8.35 -7.71 -16.41
N ASN A 248 -9.68 -7.60 -16.42
CA ASN A 248 -10.45 -6.47 -16.96
C ASN A 248 -10.92 -5.48 -15.88
N ASN A 249 -10.31 -5.50 -14.69
CA ASN A 249 -10.62 -4.59 -13.61
C ASN A 249 -9.41 -3.69 -13.27
N SER A 250 -9.69 -2.50 -12.77
CA SER A 250 -8.67 -1.72 -12.07
C SER A 250 -8.33 -2.43 -10.78
N LEU A 251 -7.03 -2.59 -10.49
CA LEU A 251 -6.54 -3.45 -9.43
C LEU A 251 -5.37 -2.79 -8.67
N ILE A 252 -5.40 -2.87 -7.35
CA ILE A 252 -4.26 -2.58 -6.49
C ILE A 252 -3.97 -3.81 -5.64
N ILE A 253 -2.71 -4.25 -5.61
CA ILE A 253 -2.22 -5.16 -4.59
C ILE A 253 -1.40 -4.34 -3.61
N ILE A 254 -1.75 -4.42 -2.33
CA ILE A 254 -1.05 -3.71 -1.28
C ILE A 254 -0.34 -4.68 -0.35
N TYR A 255 0.93 -4.40 -0.09
CA TYR A 255 1.75 -5.04 0.93
C TYR A 255 1.91 -4.05 2.09
N PRO A 256 1.27 -4.29 3.24
CA PRO A 256 1.27 -3.36 4.36
C PRO A 256 2.67 -3.02 4.89
N ASP A 257 2.80 -1.84 5.49
CA ASP A 257 3.99 -1.40 6.21
C ASP A 257 4.24 -2.31 7.42
N GLN A 258 5.50 -2.71 7.64
CA GLN A 258 5.90 -3.52 8.78
C GLN A 258 6.61 -2.69 9.88
N PHE A 259 6.83 -1.39 9.63
CA PHE A 259 7.41 -0.45 10.61
C PHE A 259 6.38 0.45 11.28
N GLY A 260 5.08 0.26 11.01
CA GLY A 260 4.01 1.05 11.63
C GLY A 260 4.25 1.16 13.14
N GLU A 261 3.95 2.32 13.72
CA GLU A 261 3.91 2.43 15.18
C GLU A 261 3.07 1.28 15.70
N PRO A 262 3.53 0.56 16.75
CA PRO A 262 2.69 -0.41 17.42
C PRO A 262 1.45 0.37 17.83
N GLN A 263 0.37 0.18 17.09
CA GLN A 263 -0.89 0.76 17.50
C GLN A 263 -1.09 0.27 18.91
N GLU A 264 -1.49 1.18 19.81
CA GLU A 264 -2.08 0.76 21.06
C GLU A 264 -2.99 -0.41 20.69
N ILE A 265 -2.50 -1.60 20.95
CA ILE A 265 -3.34 -2.78 20.97
C ILE A 265 -4.41 -2.33 21.93
N VAL A 266 -5.58 -1.96 21.39
CA VAL A 266 -6.76 -1.75 22.23
C VAL A 266 -6.91 -3.12 22.83
N SER A 267 -6.23 -3.31 23.95
CA SER A 267 -6.29 -4.52 24.72
C SER A 267 -7.79 -4.74 24.88
N PHE A 268 -8.28 -5.84 24.34
CA PHE A 268 -9.53 -6.33 24.84
C PHE A 268 -9.36 -6.31 26.34
N SER A 269 -10.10 -5.49 27.01
CA SER A 269 -10.10 -5.38 28.43
C SER A 269 -10.43 -6.77 29.01
N ASP A 270 -9.41 -7.60 29.12
CA ASP A 270 -9.36 -8.52 30.21
C ASP A 270 -9.11 -7.61 31.43
N PRO A 271 -10.06 -7.48 32.36
CA PRO A 271 -9.88 -6.66 33.54
C PRO A 271 -8.66 -7.09 34.38
N ARG A 272 -8.03 -8.24 34.04
CA ARG A 272 -6.84 -8.79 34.66
C ARG A 272 -5.52 -8.39 33.95
N GLY A 273 -5.57 -7.82 32.71
CA GLY A 273 -4.39 -7.49 31.91
C GLY A 273 -3.73 -6.16 32.24
N HIS A 274 -4.28 -5.35 33.13
CA HIS A 274 -3.74 -4.01 33.45
C HIS A 274 -2.46 -4.03 34.28
N ASN A 275 -1.97 -5.19 34.73
CA ASN A 275 -0.80 -5.27 35.60
C ASN A 275 0.50 -5.77 34.92
N GLU A 276 0.47 -6.28 33.69
CA GLU A 276 1.67 -6.86 33.09
C GLU A 276 2.62 -5.82 32.47
N SER A 277 2.10 -4.76 31.84
CA SER A 277 2.97 -3.71 31.25
C SER A 277 3.74 -2.91 32.30
N GLN A 278 3.15 -2.70 33.49
CA GLN A 278 3.87 -2.07 34.61
C GLN A 278 4.93 -3.00 35.24
N HIS A 279 4.80 -4.30 35.04
CA HIS A 279 5.77 -5.27 35.58
C HIS A 279 7.06 -5.28 34.76
N TYR A 280 6.99 -5.17 33.44
CA TYR A 280 8.16 -5.10 32.55
C TYR A 280 8.95 -3.80 32.72
N GLU A 281 8.27 -2.66 32.92
CA GLU A 281 8.98 -1.40 33.25
C GLU A 281 9.70 -1.45 34.60
N LYS A 282 9.12 -2.08 35.61
CA LYS A 282 9.74 -2.25 36.91
C LYS A 282 10.95 -3.18 36.88
N VAL A 283 10.86 -4.26 36.09
CA VAL A 283 11.98 -5.20 35.91
C VAL A 283 13.13 -4.55 35.14
N GLY A 284 12.83 -3.79 34.08
CA GLY A 284 13.85 -3.03 33.35
C GLY A 284 14.59 -2.00 34.21
N LYS A 285 13.86 -1.23 35.05
CA LYS A 285 14.45 -0.26 35.99
C LYS A 285 15.25 -0.94 37.12
N TRP A 286 14.85 -2.13 37.54
CA TRP A 286 15.57 -2.91 38.54
C TRP A 286 16.89 -3.46 37.97
N PHE A 287 16.88 -3.99 36.73
CA PHE A 287 18.08 -4.46 36.03
C PHE A 287 19.10 -3.32 35.79
N TYR A 288 18.62 -2.13 35.42
CA TYR A 288 19.45 -0.96 35.19
C TYR A 288 20.12 -0.46 36.49
N LYS A 289 19.41 -0.54 37.64
CA LYS A 289 19.95 -0.23 38.95
C LYS A 289 21.00 -1.25 39.44
N TRP A 290 20.80 -2.53 39.07
CA TRP A 290 21.73 -3.58 39.44
C TRP A 290 23.06 -3.49 38.67
N LEU A 291 22.99 -3.17 37.36
CA LEU A 291 24.18 -2.95 36.53
C LEU A 291 24.99 -1.71 36.87
N LYS A 292 24.41 -0.74 37.58
CA LYS A 292 25.13 0.46 38.05
C LYS A 292 25.78 0.32 39.42
N LYS A 293 25.62 -0.81 40.07
CA LYS A 293 26.09 -1.05 41.44
C LYS A 293 27.22 -2.09 41.52
N ASN A 294 27.59 -2.65 40.38
CA ASN A 294 28.78 -3.47 40.15
C ASN A 294 29.57 -2.78 39.01
#